data_406811f45bdc7bcd4b2f19ac76d9aa5a
#
_entry.id   406811f45bdc7bcd4b2f19ac76d9aa5a
#
_cell.length_a   1.000
_cell.length_b   1.000
_cell.length_c   1.000
_cell.angle_alpha   90.00
_cell.angle_beta   90.00
_cell.angle_gamma   90.00
#
_symmetry.space_group_name_H-M   'P 1'
#
loop_
_entity.id
_entity.type
_entity.pdbx_description
1 polymer ?
#
loop_
_entity_poly.entity_id
_entity_poly.type
_entity_poly.pdbx_seq_one_letter_code
_entity_poly.pdbx_strand_id
1 'polypeptide(L)'
;MNRRASWKGHLTFGDFTCEIGLYSALTSSEKISFNIVNRKTGHRVERQYVDSDTGDAVDREDQVKGYELDNGDHIVIEGDEIATLMPENDKVIRIRHFLSHDEIDKLYFDKSYYLAPTQEGGEEALTLLAKAMDDEKVSALGEAVLFRRNRVLLIRPSGKALVATTLNFGYEVRSQTTVFKSIPDIQFDEEMLELAGHIIGKRAGTFDPAEYTDRYNDALAELVKAKIEGREISKQPPRKQDNIIDLKEALRRSAGDGESGKSTAGAGRKSSRKAS
;
A
#
# COMPACT_ATOMS: atom_id res chain seq x y z
N MET A 1 -12.43 16.93 -12.21
CA MET A 1 -12.74 15.50 -11.96
C MET A 1 -13.74 15.40 -10.84
N ASN A 2 -14.93 14.91 -11.11
CA ASN A 2 -15.97 14.74 -10.08
C ASN A 2 -15.63 13.47 -9.25
N ARG A 3 -14.90 13.64 -8.15
CA ARG A 3 -14.48 12.52 -7.30
C ARG A 3 -15.66 12.09 -6.46
N ARG A 4 -16.21 10.92 -6.73
CA ARG A 4 -17.27 10.33 -5.90
C ARG A 4 -16.68 9.89 -4.57
N ALA A 5 -17.26 10.37 -3.45
CA ALA A 5 -16.88 9.88 -2.13
C ALA A 5 -17.19 8.39 -2.01
N SER A 6 -16.24 7.63 -1.44
CA SER A 6 -16.42 6.21 -1.14
C SER A 6 -17.37 6.00 0.04
N TRP A 7 -17.48 6.99 0.93
CA TRP A 7 -18.38 7.02 2.07
C TRP A 7 -18.71 8.46 2.42
N LYS A 8 -19.91 8.72 2.93
CA LYS A 8 -20.37 10.01 3.44
C LYS A 8 -21.01 9.86 4.79
N GLY A 9 -20.78 10.82 5.69
CA GLY A 9 -21.33 10.83 7.03
C GLY A 9 -20.80 12.02 7.82
N HIS A 10 -20.70 11.88 9.14
CA HIS A 10 -20.29 12.94 10.05
C HIS A 10 -19.04 12.57 10.80
N LEU A 11 -18.18 13.54 11.08
CA LEU A 11 -17.07 13.46 12.03
C LEU A 11 -17.50 14.17 13.31
N THR A 12 -17.37 13.49 14.45
CA THR A 12 -17.78 14.06 15.75
C THR A 12 -16.72 13.87 16.83
N PHE A 13 -16.54 14.90 17.66
CA PHE A 13 -15.88 14.79 18.96
C PHE A 13 -16.43 15.85 19.91
N GLY A 14 -16.83 15.46 21.12
CA GLY A 14 -17.60 16.35 22.00
C GLY A 14 -18.82 16.89 21.26
N ASP A 15 -19.02 18.21 21.33
CA ASP A 15 -20.12 18.91 20.64
C ASP A 15 -19.80 19.30 19.18
N PHE A 16 -18.56 19.01 18.73
CA PHE A 16 -18.17 19.26 17.34
C PHE A 16 -18.77 18.22 16.41
N THR A 17 -19.41 18.68 15.35
CA THR A 17 -19.94 17.82 14.29
C THR A 17 -19.73 18.49 12.94
N CYS A 18 -19.16 17.75 11.97
CA CYS A 18 -18.96 18.21 10.60
C CYS A 18 -19.35 17.12 9.61
N GLU A 19 -20.12 17.48 8.57
CA GLU A 19 -20.43 16.55 7.47
C GLU A 19 -19.23 16.37 6.56
N ILE A 20 -18.87 15.10 6.35
CA ILE A 20 -17.65 14.73 5.63
C ILE A 20 -17.87 13.63 4.60
N GLY A 21 -16.96 13.56 3.64
CA GLY A 21 -16.79 12.45 2.73
C GLY A 21 -15.39 11.85 2.84
N LEU A 22 -15.30 10.52 2.72
CA LEU A 22 -14.06 9.79 2.56
C LEU A 22 -13.81 9.52 1.09
N TYR A 23 -12.66 9.93 0.58
CA TYR A 23 -12.22 9.74 -0.80
C TYR A 23 -10.96 8.86 -0.78
N SER A 24 -10.98 7.73 -1.51
CA SER A 24 -9.79 6.87 -1.56
C SER A 24 -8.55 7.66 -1.95
N ALA A 25 -7.50 7.56 -1.14
CA ALA A 25 -6.21 8.19 -1.43
C ALA A 25 -5.43 7.43 -2.52
N LEU A 26 -5.77 6.15 -2.74
CA LEU A 26 -5.14 5.30 -3.73
C LEU A 26 -6.06 5.06 -4.91
N THR A 27 -5.48 4.99 -6.10
CA THR A 27 -6.17 4.63 -7.34
C THR A 27 -5.43 3.53 -8.08
N SER A 28 -6.19 2.69 -8.77
CA SER A 28 -5.66 1.69 -9.71
C SER A 28 -6.01 2.02 -11.16
N SER A 29 -6.52 3.22 -11.44
CA SER A 29 -7.02 3.59 -12.78
C SER A 29 -5.96 3.56 -13.88
N GLU A 30 -4.69 3.73 -13.53
CA GLU A 30 -3.56 3.68 -14.47
C GLU A 30 -2.94 2.29 -14.62
N LYS A 31 -3.38 1.32 -13.80
CA LYS A 31 -2.91 -0.06 -13.93
C LYS A 31 -3.59 -0.75 -15.09
N ILE A 32 -2.78 -1.35 -15.96
CA ILE A 32 -3.29 -2.16 -17.06
C ILE A 32 -3.97 -3.41 -16.50
N SER A 33 -5.21 -3.64 -16.88
CA SER A 33 -5.99 -4.80 -16.50
C SER A 33 -6.41 -5.60 -17.73
N PHE A 34 -6.44 -6.92 -17.60
CA PHE A 34 -6.82 -7.84 -18.66
C PHE A 34 -8.13 -8.55 -18.31
N ASN A 35 -8.98 -8.73 -19.33
CA ASN A 35 -10.13 -9.62 -19.24
C ASN A 35 -9.71 -11.03 -19.67
N ILE A 36 -10.28 -12.05 -19.03
CA ILE A 36 -10.12 -13.43 -19.48
C ILE A 36 -11.02 -13.63 -20.69
N VAL A 37 -10.44 -14.13 -21.78
CA VAL A 37 -11.15 -14.39 -23.03
C VAL A 37 -10.96 -15.84 -23.48
N ASN A 38 -11.95 -16.38 -24.15
CA ASN A 38 -11.85 -17.70 -24.77
C ASN A 38 -10.95 -17.59 -26.00
N ARG A 39 -9.85 -18.33 -26.03
CA ARG A 39 -8.85 -18.30 -27.13
C ARG A 39 -9.46 -18.67 -28.50
N LYS A 40 -10.45 -19.54 -28.52
CA LYS A 40 -11.06 -20.02 -29.78
C LYS A 40 -12.06 -19.03 -30.37
N THR A 41 -12.82 -18.34 -29.52
CA THR A 41 -13.91 -17.47 -29.93
C THR A 41 -13.57 -15.97 -29.82
N GLY A 42 -12.54 -15.61 -29.04
CA GLY A 42 -12.20 -14.22 -28.72
C GLY A 42 -13.18 -13.55 -27.74
N HIS A 43 -14.22 -14.23 -27.33
CA HIS A 43 -15.24 -13.64 -26.44
C HIS A 43 -14.78 -13.67 -24.99
N ARG A 44 -15.25 -12.70 -24.19
CA ARG A 44 -15.05 -12.66 -22.74
C ARG A 44 -15.72 -13.86 -22.10
N VAL A 45 -15.07 -14.46 -21.09
CA VAL A 45 -15.65 -15.55 -20.30
C VAL A 45 -16.22 -15.02 -18.98
N GLU A 46 -17.24 -15.70 -18.49
CA GLU A 46 -17.84 -15.47 -17.18
C GLU A 46 -17.44 -16.59 -16.22
N ARG A 47 -17.52 -16.31 -14.92
CA ARG A 47 -17.32 -17.32 -13.88
C ARG A 47 -18.65 -17.92 -13.50
N GLN A 48 -18.68 -19.24 -13.42
CA GLN A 48 -19.82 -20.01 -12.93
C GLN A 48 -19.36 -20.81 -11.73
N TYR A 49 -20.17 -20.87 -10.68
CA TYR A 49 -19.95 -21.76 -9.56
C TYR A 49 -20.54 -23.12 -9.92
N VAL A 50 -19.78 -24.14 -9.61
CA VAL A 50 -20.18 -25.54 -9.80
C VAL A 50 -20.02 -26.29 -8.49
N ASP A 51 -20.93 -27.21 -8.23
CA ASP A 51 -20.81 -28.13 -7.11
C ASP A 51 -19.57 -29.02 -7.30
N SER A 52 -18.75 -29.16 -6.25
CA SER A 52 -17.49 -29.87 -6.33
C SER A 52 -17.65 -31.40 -6.57
N ASP A 53 -18.75 -31.94 -6.14
CA ASP A 53 -19.01 -33.40 -6.18
C ASP A 53 -19.75 -33.80 -7.44
N THR A 54 -20.77 -33.02 -7.83
CA THR A 54 -21.60 -33.34 -9.00
C THR A 54 -21.09 -32.70 -10.29
N GLY A 55 -20.37 -31.59 -10.19
CA GLY A 55 -19.94 -30.76 -11.32
C GLY A 55 -21.06 -29.90 -11.93
N ASP A 56 -22.24 -29.92 -11.34
CA ASP A 56 -23.39 -29.13 -11.82
C ASP A 56 -23.26 -27.66 -11.45
N ALA A 57 -23.84 -26.82 -12.29
CA ALA A 57 -23.87 -25.39 -12.04
C ALA A 57 -24.79 -25.08 -10.85
N VAL A 58 -24.30 -24.23 -9.92
CA VAL A 58 -25.06 -23.77 -8.76
C VAL A 58 -25.64 -22.40 -9.04
N ASP A 59 -26.96 -22.28 -9.02
CA ASP A 59 -27.65 -21.03 -9.22
C ASP A 59 -27.37 -20.06 -8.06
N ARG A 60 -27.46 -18.74 -8.36
CA ARG A 60 -27.10 -17.70 -7.40
C ARG A 60 -27.93 -17.74 -6.11
N GLU A 61 -29.15 -18.21 -6.20
CA GLU A 61 -30.08 -18.32 -5.07
C GLU A 61 -29.67 -19.46 -4.13
N ASP A 62 -29.00 -20.50 -4.65
CA ASP A 62 -28.51 -21.66 -3.90
C ASP A 62 -27.08 -21.46 -3.38
N GLN A 63 -26.43 -20.34 -3.71
CA GLN A 63 -25.10 -19.99 -3.20
C GLN A 63 -25.18 -19.37 -1.82
N VAL A 64 -25.02 -20.18 -0.78
CA VAL A 64 -25.02 -19.77 0.63
C VAL A 64 -23.59 -19.76 1.19
N LYS A 65 -23.39 -19.22 2.37
CA LYS A 65 -22.10 -19.28 3.06
C LYS A 65 -22.04 -20.49 3.97
N GLY A 66 -20.99 -21.30 3.83
CA GLY A 66 -20.69 -22.42 4.72
C GLY A 66 -19.53 -22.07 5.65
N TYR A 67 -19.66 -22.39 6.94
CA TYR A 67 -18.56 -22.42 7.90
C TYR A 67 -18.13 -23.89 8.06
N GLU A 68 -16.88 -24.20 7.71
CA GLU A 68 -16.32 -25.53 7.80
C GLU A 68 -16.01 -25.89 9.26
N LEU A 69 -16.48 -27.05 9.69
CA LEU A 69 -16.21 -27.64 10.99
C LEU A 69 -14.96 -28.53 10.93
N ASP A 70 -14.38 -28.86 12.10
CA ASP A 70 -13.18 -29.72 12.21
C ASP A 70 -13.36 -31.13 11.61
N ASN A 71 -14.61 -31.60 11.47
CA ASN A 71 -14.97 -32.87 10.86
C ASN A 71 -15.17 -32.81 9.34
N GLY A 72 -15.03 -31.60 8.73
CA GLY A 72 -15.23 -31.36 7.30
C GLY A 72 -16.67 -31.02 6.88
N ASP A 73 -17.63 -31.09 7.80
CA ASP A 73 -19.00 -30.68 7.53
C ASP A 73 -19.11 -29.13 7.48
N HIS A 74 -20.16 -28.62 6.82
CA HIS A 74 -20.40 -27.20 6.71
C HIS A 74 -21.70 -26.81 7.42
N ILE A 75 -21.63 -25.77 8.27
CA ILE A 75 -22.80 -25.08 8.77
C ILE A 75 -23.18 -24.01 7.77
N VAL A 76 -24.37 -24.09 7.23
CA VAL A 76 -24.92 -23.05 6.34
C VAL A 76 -25.29 -21.81 7.16
N ILE A 77 -24.87 -20.65 6.66
CA ILE A 77 -25.17 -19.36 7.24
C ILE A 77 -25.87 -18.51 6.18
N GLU A 78 -27.13 -18.17 6.46
CA GLU A 78 -27.94 -17.39 5.54
C GLU A 78 -27.55 -15.90 5.55
N GLY A 79 -27.83 -15.23 4.43
CA GLY A 79 -27.48 -13.83 4.27
C GLY A 79 -28.20 -12.89 5.24
N ASP A 80 -29.43 -13.21 5.63
CA ASP A 80 -30.25 -12.48 6.59
C ASP A 80 -29.74 -12.65 8.03
N GLU A 81 -29.25 -13.84 8.42
CA GLU A 81 -28.61 -14.07 9.70
C GLU A 81 -27.38 -13.15 9.87
N ILE A 82 -26.53 -13.06 8.82
CA ILE A 82 -25.38 -12.14 8.84
C ILE A 82 -25.85 -10.69 8.89
N ALA A 83 -26.95 -10.34 8.23
CA ALA A 83 -27.48 -8.99 8.22
C ALA A 83 -27.91 -8.54 9.62
N THR A 84 -28.42 -9.46 10.45
CA THR A 84 -28.80 -9.14 11.84
C THR A 84 -27.61 -8.83 12.75
N LEU A 85 -26.44 -9.37 12.42
CA LEU A 85 -25.19 -9.14 13.17
C LEU A 85 -24.46 -7.85 12.74
N MET A 86 -24.91 -7.22 11.66
CA MET A 86 -24.27 -5.99 11.21
C MET A 86 -24.52 -4.87 12.20
N PRO A 87 -23.47 -4.13 12.60
CA PRO A 87 -23.64 -2.98 13.47
C PRO A 87 -24.50 -1.91 12.74
N GLU A 88 -25.35 -1.23 13.51
CA GLU A 88 -26.11 -0.10 12.98
C GLU A 88 -25.15 0.94 12.39
N ASN A 89 -25.40 1.30 11.13
CA ASN A 89 -24.58 2.29 10.45
C ASN A 89 -25.22 3.68 10.60
N ASP A 90 -24.86 4.37 11.66
CA ASP A 90 -25.25 5.75 11.91
C ASP A 90 -24.49 6.78 11.07
N LYS A 91 -23.55 6.31 10.24
CA LYS A 91 -22.70 7.13 9.39
C LYS A 91 -21.92 8.21 10.16
N VAL A 92 -21.45 7.88 11.35
CA VAL A 92 -20.67 8.77 12.19
C VAL A 92 -19.29 8.18 12.45
N ILE A 93 -18.25 8.98 12.22
CA ILE A 93 -16.90 8.73 12.71
C ILE A 93 -16.78 9.45 14.07
N ARG A 94 -16.64 8.68 15.13
CA ARG A 94 -16.49 9.23 16.50
C ARG A 94 -15.04 9.24 16.90
N ILE A 95 -14.46 10.42 17.08
CA ILE A 95 -13.14 10.55 17.69
C ILE A 95 -13.25 10.21 19.17
N ARG A 96 -12.40 9.28 19.62
CA ARG A 96 -12.31 8.80 20.99
C ARG A 96 -11.16 9.42 21.74
N HIS A 97 -9.99 9.47 21.09
CA HIS A 97 -8.74 9.90 21.70
C HIS A 97 -7.90 10.71 20.70
N PHE A 98 -7.02 11.54 21.23
CA PHE A 98 -5.92 12.13 20.48
C PHE A 98 -4.62 11.52 21.01
N LEU A 99 -3.76 11.09 20.11
CA LEU A 99 -2.55 10.35 20.37
C LEU A 99 -1.36 11.06 19.69
N SER A 100 -0.14 10.86 20.18
CA SER A 100 1.06 11.33 19.48
C SER A 100 1.10 10.76 18.05
N HIS A 101 1.68 11.51 17.09
CA HIS A 101 1.72 11.08 15.68
C HIS A 101 2.35 9.70 15.47
N ASP A 102 3.34 9.34 16.29
CA ASP A 102 4.11 8.11 16.15
C ASP A 102 3.70 7.00 17.14
N GLU A 103 2.59 7.19 17.88
CA GLU A 103 2.09 6.23 18.86
C GLU A 103 1.71 4.89 18.24
N ILE A 104 1.13 4.91 17.04
CA ILE A 104 0.63 3.71 16.37
C ILE A 104 1.64 3.20 15.37
N ASP A 105 2.08 1.95 15.55
CA ASP A 105 2.95 1.29 14.58
C ASP A 105 2.26 1.21 13.21
N LYS A 106 3.03 1.55 12.18
CA LYS A 106 2.58 1.55 10.77
C LYS A 106 2.12 0.17 10.27
N LEU A 107 2.51 -0.92 10.95
CA LEU A 107 2.02 -2.27 10.68
C LEU A 107 0.49 -2.41 10.82
N TYR A 108 -0.14 -1.55 11.63
CA TYR A 108 -1.59 -1.52 11.77
C TYR A 108 -2.30 -0.79 10.63
N PHE A 109 -1.60 -0.05 9.76
CA PHE A 109 -2.22 0.75 8.70
C PHE A 109 -2.72 -0.15 7.55
N ASP A 110 -4.02 0.03 7.19
CA ASP A 110 -4.65 -0.68 6.05
C ASP A 110 -4.88 0.29 4.88
N LYS A 111 -6.00 1.02 4.87
CA LYS A 111 -6.39 1.88 3.74
C LYS A 111 -6.48 3.34 4.15
N SER A 112 -5.93 4.21 3.32
CA SER A 112 -5.97 5.65 3.54
C SER A 112 -7.00 6.34 2.65
N TYR A 113 -7.67 7.34 3.23
CA TYR A 113 -8.69 8.16 2.60
C TYR A 113 -8.40 9.63 2.87
N TYR A 114 -8.58 10.46 1.88
CA TYR A 114 -8.71 11.91 2.11
C TYR A 114 -10.07 12.19 2.73
N LEU A 115 -10.09 13.01 3.76
CA LEU A 115 -11.28 13.44 4.45
C LEU A 115 -11.56 14.90 4.06
N ALA A 116 -12.71 15.13 3.45
CA ALA A 116 -13.10 16.46 2.99
C ALA A 116 -14.55 16.75 3.37
N PRO A 117 -14.92 18.04 3.57
CA PRO A 117 -16.29 18.42 3.84
C PRO A 117 -17.16 18.15 2.63
N THR A 118 -18.45 17.87 2.86
CA THR A 118 -19.45 17.66 1.81
C THR A 118 -20.45 18.82 1.72
N GLN A 119 -20.44 19.72 2.69
CA GLN A 119 -21.26 20.93 2.74
C GLN A 119 -20.40 22.20 2.72
N GLU A 120 -20.94 23.29 2.19
CA GLU A 120 -20.33 24.61 2.27
C GLU A 120 -20.21 25.05 3.73
N GLY A 121 -19.08 25.67 4.10
CA GLY A 121 -18.76 26.06 5.48
C GLY A 121 -18.09 24.98 6.33
N GLY A 122 -18.06 23.73 5.89
CA GLY A 122 -17.34 22.67 6.57
C GLY A 122 -15.81 22.77 6.43
N GLU A 123 -15.33 23.51 5.43
CA GLU A 123 -13.90 23.70 5.16
C GLU A 123 -13.17 24.38 6.31
N GLU A 124 -13.77 25.43 6.88
CA GLU A 124 -13.20 26.18 7.99
C GLU A 124 -13.03 25.30 9.22
N ALA A 125 -14.08 24.55 9.57
CA ALA A 125 -14.09 23.65 10.72
C ALA A 125 -13.04 22.54 10.60
N LEU A 126 -12.93 21.89 9.44
CA LEU A 126 -11.93 20.83 9.21
C LEU A 126 -10.51 21.38 9.14
N THR A 127 -10.33 22.57 8.54
CA THR A 127 -9.01 23.22 8.48
C THR A 127 -8.55 23.65 9.88
N LEU A 128 -9.45 24.16 10.71
CA LEU A 128 -9.16 24.49 12.10
C LEU A 128 -8.73 23.25 12.88
N LEU A 129 -9.49 22.15 12.75
CA LEU A 129 -9.15 20.87 13.40
C LEU A 129 -7.79 20.35 12.93
N ALA A 130 -7.54 20.35 11.61
CA ALA A 130 -6.28 19.90 11.05
C ALA A 130 -5.09 20.73 11.59
N LYS A 131 -5.26 22.06 11.65
CA LYS A 131 -4.23 22.95 12.17
C LYS A 131 -3.97 22.74 13.66
N ALA A 132 -5.02 22.65 14.47
CA ALA A 132 -4.88 22.38 15.90
C ALA A 132 -4.16 21.07 16.18
N MET A 133 -4.50 19.99 15.44
CA MET A 133 -3.83 18.71 15.55
C MET A 133 -2.37 18.75 15.11
N ASP A 134 -2.03 19.56 14.08
CA ASP A 134 -0.64 19.72 13.61
C ASP A 134 0.19 20.52 14.62
N ASP A 135 -0.36 21.60 15.18
CA ASP A 135 0.29 22.46 16.19
C ASP A 135 0.59 21.63 17.47
N GLU A 136 -0.35 20.79 17.90
CA GLU A 136 -0.22 19.90 19.08
C GLU A 136 0.53 18.58 18.77
N LYS A 137 0.89 18.31 17.50
CA LYS A 137 1.55 17.08 17.03
C LYS A 137 0.80 15.80 17.41
N VAL A 138 -0.52 15.83 17.25
CA VAL A 138 -1.40 14.71 17.59
C VAL A 138 -2.19 14.23 16.37
N SER A 139 -2.55 12.94 16.43
CA SER A 139 -3.50 12.28 15.53
C SER A 139 -4.72 11.87 16.32
N ALA A 140 -5.90 11.91 15.71
CA ALA A 140 -7.13 11.47 16.34
C ALA A 140 -7.38 9.98 16.06
N LEU A 141 -7.74 9.23 17.09
CA LEU A 141 -8.22 7.86 17.00
C LEU A 141 -9.74 7.86 17.04
N GLY A 142 -10.38 7.33 16.02
CA GLY A 142 -11.83 7.28 15.89
C GLY A 142 -12.34 5.90 15.53
N GLU A 143 -13.63 5.72 15.67
CA GLU A 143 -14.35 4.50 15.32
C GLU A 143 -15.54 4.83 14.42
N ALA A 144 -15.81 3.96 13.45
CA ALA A 144 -16.98 4.08 12.59
C ALA A 144 -17.37 2.73 11.97
N VAL A 145 -18.62 2.62 11.55
CA VAL A 145 -19.06 1.54 10.68
C VAL A 145 -18.79 1.95 9.22
N LEU A 146 -17.72 1.41 8.63
CA LEU A 146 -17.35 1.62 7.24
C LEU A 146 -17.51 0.33 6.45
N PHE A 147 -18.21 0.41 5.30
CA PHE A 147 -18.36 -0.74 4.40
C PHE A 147 -18.90 -2.01 5.11
N ARG A 148 -19.89 -1.83 5.98
CA ARG A 148 -20.58 -2.87 6.78
C ARG A 148 -19.71 -3.52 7.87
N ARG A 149 -18.63 -2.88 8.31
CA ARG A 149 -17.76 -3.38 9.38
C ARG A 149 -17.37 -2.25 10.32
N ASN A 150 -17.27 -2.56 11.60
CA ASN A 150 -16.60 -1.68 12.54
C ASN A 150 -15.14 -1.50 12.10
N ARG A 151 -14.68 -0.26 12.09
CA ARG A 151 -13.31 0.11 11.76
C ARG A 151 -12.79 1.14 12.75
N VAL A 152 -11.56 0.94 13.16
CA VAL A 152 -10.78 1.94 13.86
C VAL A 152 -10.06 2.77 12.81
N LEU A 153 -10.04 4.09 13.00
CA LEU A 153 -9.42 5.03 12.07
C LEU A 153 -8.42 5.90 12.81
N LEU A 154 -7.23 6.03 12.25
CA LEU A 154 -6.28 7.06 12.59
C LEU A 154 -6.50 8.25 11.66
N ILE A 155 -6.90 9.40 12.22
CA ILE A 155 -7.08 10.64 11.48
C ILE A 155 -5.91 11.56 11.81
N ARG A 156 -5.20 12.02 10.81
CA ARG A 156 -4.00 12.84 10.97
C ARG A 156 -4.03 14.04 10.04
N PRO A 157 -3.44 15.17 10.45
CA PRO A 157 -3.32 16.33 9.60
C PRO A 157 -2.43 16.04 8.37
N SER A 158 -2.75 16.69 7.26
CA SER A 158 -1.98 16.68 6.02
C SER A 158 -2.12 18.03 5.33
N GLY A 159 -1.28 18.97 5.68
CA GLY A 159 -1.42 20.38 5.29
C GLY A 159 -2.73 20.97 5.82
N LYS A 160 -3.58 21.47 4.92
CA LYS A 160 -4.90 22.07 5.28
C LYS A 160 -6.03 21.02 5.38
N ALA A 161 -5.73 19.73 5.19
CA ALA A 161 -6.70 18.68 5.10
C ALA A 161 -6.41 17.58 6.14
N LEU A 162 -7.30 16.60 6.22
CA LEU A 162 -7.18 15.42 7.06
C LEU A 162 -7.07 14.16 6.21
N VAL A 163 -6.27 13.22 6.68
CA VAL A 163 -6.17 11.87 6.12
C VAL A 163 -6.65 10.88 7.17
N ALA A 164 -7.64 10.07 6.83
CA ALA A 164 -8.12 8.98 7.66
C ALA A 164 -7.54 7.66 7.14
N THR A 165 -6.88 6.91 8.00
CA THR A 165 -6.33 5.58 7.70
C THR A 165 -7.05 4.54 8.55
N THR A 166 -7.65 3.53 7.92
CA THR A 166 -8.21 2.39 8.66
C THR A 166 -7.09 1.56 9.27
N LEU A 167 -7.33 1.06 10.48
CA LEU A 167 -6.38 0.23 11.19
C LEU A 167 -6.82 -1.24 11.20
N ASN A 168 -5.85 -2.13 11.08
CA ASN A 168 -6.02 -3.55 11.29
C ASN A 168 -6.22 -3.83 12.78
N PHE A 169 -7.01 -4.84 13.11
CA PHE A 169 -7.17 -5.29 14.50
C PHE A 169 -5.94 -6.04 14.99
N GLY A 170 -5.75 -6.09 16.31
CA GLY A 170 -4.58 -6.76 16.91
C GLY A 170 -4.40 -8.22 16.49
N TYR A 171 -5.48 -8.96 16.21
CA TYR A 171 -5.42 -10.35 15.74
C TYR A 171 -5.00 -10.48 14.27
N GLU A 172 -5.07 -9.39 13.47
CA GLU A 172 -4.67 -9.37 12.06
C GLU A 172 -3.15 -9.13 11.93
N VAL A 173 -2.51 -8.57 12.96
CA VAL A 173 -1.07 -8.27 12.99
C VAL A 173 -0.32 -9.39 13.70
N ARG A 174 0.60 -10.04 12.99
CA ARG A 174 1.41 -11.14 13.56
C ARG A 174 2.38 -10.62 14.61
N SER A 175 2.51 -11.34 15.71
CA SER A 175 3.49 -11.03 16.75
C SER A 175 4.92 -11.14 16.22
N GLN A 176 5.71 -10.07 16.37
CA GLN A 176 7.13 -10.04 16.03
C GLN A 176 7.90 -11.12 16.80
N THR A 177 7.59 -11.34 18.08
CA THR A 177 8.26 -12.34 18.91
C THR A 177 8.10 -13.76 18.36
N THR A 178 6.98 -14.06 17.70
CA THR A 178 6.77 -15.36 17.06
C THR A 178 7.57 -15.50 15.77
N VAL A 179 7.64 -14.45 14.97
CA VAL A 179 8.32 -14.46 13.67
C VAL A 179 9.85 -14.44 13.84
N PHE A 180 10.34 -13.67 14.80
CA PHE A 180 11.79 -13.46 15.00
C PHE A 180 12.41 -14.38 16.05
N LYS A 181 11.66 -15.35 16.55
CA LYS A 181 12.14 -16.30 17.59
C LYS A 181 13.43 -17.02 17.21
N SER A 182 13.69 -17.22 15.92
CA SER A 182 14.90 -17.90 15.42
C SER A 182 16.09 -16.96 15.21
N ILE A 183 15.94 -15.65 15.40
CA ILE A 183 17.03 -14.69 15.26
C ILE A 183 17.81 -14.68 16.57
N PRO A 184 19.09 -15.15 16.58
CA PRO A 184 19.89 -15.13 17.78
C PRO A 184 20.31 -13.71 18.16
N ASP A 185 20.59 -13.50 19.43
CA ASP A 185 21.23 -12.27 19.91
C ASP A 185 22.72 -12.30 19.53
N ILE A 186 23.09 -11.48 18.54
CA ILE A 186 24.44 -11.44 17.98
C ILE A 186 25.13 -10.16 18.43
N GLN A 187 26.28 -10.29 19.05
CA GLN A 187 27.18 -9.15 19.33
C GLN A 187 28.03 -8.85 18.10
N PHE A 188 28.01 -7.62 17.65
CA PHE A 188 28.82 -7.16 16.53
C PHE A 188 30.08 -6.46 17.01
N ASP A 189 31.16 -6.58 16.24
CA ASP A 189 32.37 -5.84 16.37
C ASP A 189 32.13 -4.34 16.09
N GLU A 190 32.67 -3.44 16.90
CA GLU A 190 32.54 -1.98 16.73
C GLU A 190 32.97 -1.52 15.32
N GLU A 191 34.08 -2.06 14.78
CA GLU A 191 34.57 -1.77 13.43
C GLU A 191 33.50 -2.06 12.37
N MET A 192 32.75 -3.16 12.54
CA MET A 192 31.67 -3.52 11.61
C MET A 192 30.46 -2.59 11.72
N LEU A 193 30.12 -2.16 12.93
CA LEU A 193 29.00 -1.21 13.15
C LEU A 193 29.38 0.18 12.59
N GLU A 194 30.57 0.67 12.79
CA GLU A 194 31.07 1.93 12.22
C GLU A 194 31.07 1.88 10.68
N LEU A 195 31.54 0.79 10.08
CA LEU A 195 31.56 0.60 8.63
C LEU A 195 30.15 0.57 8.05
N ALA A 196 29.24 -0.14 8.69
CA ALA A 196 27.81 -0.16 8.30
C ALA A 196 27.19 1.24 8.41
N GLY A 197 27.46 1.96 9.52
CA GLY A 197 27.01 3.33 9.74
C GLY A 197 27.51 4.30 8.66
N HIS A 198 28.79 4.17 8.27
CA HIS A 198 29.37 4.96 7.20
C HIS A 198 28.72 4.71 5.84
N ILE A 199 28.42 3.45 5.50
CA ILE A 199 27.71 3.09 4.26
C ILE A 199 26.29 3.65 4.27
N ILE A 200 25.58 3.54 5.40
CA ILE A 200 24.22 4.10 5.57
C ILE A 200 24.25 5.62 5.38
N GLY A 201 25.21 6.30 6.02
CA GLY A 201 25.37 7.75 5.89
C GLY A 201 25.66 8.21 4.47
N LYS A 202 26.51 7.49 3.72
CA LYS A 202 26.79 7.78 2.29
C LYS A 202 25.58 7.59 1.37
N ARG A 203 24.62 6.77 1.76
CA ARG A 203 23.40 6.48 0.99
C ARG A 203 22.14 7.11 1.58
N ALA A 204 22.30 7.97 2.60
CA ALA A 204 21.18 8.75 3.12
C ALA A 204 20.60 9.64 2.02
N GLY A 205 19.28 9.66 1.91
CA GLY A 205 18.56 10.43 0.89
C GLY A 205 17.14 10.72 1.33
N THR A 206 16.42 11.47 0.52
CA THR A 206 14.99 11.76 0.66
C THR A 206 14.19 10.86 -0.26
N PHE A 207 13.02 10.44 0.20
CA PHE A 207 12.10 9.67 -0.64
C PHE A 207 11.38 10.58 -1.64
N ASP A 208 11.64 10.40 -2.92
CA ASP A 208 10.86 11.00 -4.01
C ASP A 208 10.09 9.89 -4.74
N PRO A 209 8.75 9.87 -4.66
CA PRO A 209 7.94 8.86 -5.37
C PRO A 209 8.15 8.87 -6.89
N ALA A 210 8.55 10.00 -7.48
CA ALA A 210 8.75 10.12 -8.93
C ALA A 210 9.97 9.34 -9.44
N GLU A 211 10.93 9.02 -8.58
CA GLU A 211 12.10 8.20 -8.94
C GLU A 211 11.74 6.70 -9.07
N TYR A 212 10.58 6.27 -8.57
CA TYR A 212 10.15 4.88 -8.55
C TYR A 212 9.06 4.64 -9.59
N THR A 213 9.43 4.01 -10.71
CA THR A 213 8.49 3.67 -11.79
C THR A 213 8.01 2.22 -11.67
N ASP A 214 6.75 1.97 -12.00
CA ASP A 214 6.19 0.61 -12.12
C ASP A 214 6.64 0.00 -13.46
N ARG A 215 7.87 -0.53 -13.48
CA ARG A 215 8.46 -1.15 -14.68
C ARG A 215 7.63 -2.28 -15.26
N TYR A 216 6.85 -2.96 -14.42
CA TYR A 216 5.97 -4.03 -14.90
C TYR A 216 4.79 -3.45 -15.68
N ASN A 217 4.15 -2.42 -15.16
CA ASN A 217 3.05 -1.74 -15.85
C ASN A 217 3.54 -1.08 -17.16
N ASP A 218 4.73 -0.48 -17.16
CA ASP A 218 5.37 0.09 -18.36
C ASP A 218 5.64 -1.00 -19.41
N ALA A 219 6.17 -2.14 -18.99
CA ALA A 219 6.41 -3.29 -19.87
C ALA A 219 5.12 -3.88 -20.43
N LEU A 220 4.04 -3.92 -19.63
CA LEU A 220 2.72 -4.34 -20.09
C LEU A 220 2.15 -3.35 -21.13
N ALA A 221 2.32 -2.04 -20.89
CA ALA A 221 1.88 -1.01 -21.85
C ALA A 221 2.58 -1.19 -23.20
N GLU A 222 3.90 -1.38 -23.20
CA GLU A 222 4.66 -1.61 -24.42
C GLU A 222 4.30 -2.94 -25.10
N LEU A 223 4.03 -4.01 -24.32
CA LEU A 223 3.54 -5.29 -24.84
C LEU A 223 2.21 -5.12 -25.57
N VAL A 224 1.26 -4.43 -24.97
CA VAL A 224 -0.07 -4.18 -25.56
C VAL A 224 0.09 -3.36 -26.84
N LYS A 225 0.88 -2.29 -26.79
CA LYS A 225 1.18 -1.45 -27.96
C LYS A 225 1.82 -2.24 -29.10
N ALA A 226 2.86 -3.02 -28.82
CA ALA A 226 3.52 -3.85 -29.82
C ALA A 226 2.57 -4.89 -30.44
N LYS A 227 1.67 -5.48 -29.63
CA LYS A 227 0.65 -6.42 -30.13
C LYS A 227 -0.35 -5.73 -31.06
N ILE A 228 -0.78 -4.52 -30.75
CA ILE A 228 -1.67 -3.72 -31.62
C ILE A 228 -0.97 -3.40 -32.95
N GLU A 229 0.33 -3.07 -32.90
CA GLU A 229 1.14 -2.72 -34.08
C GLU A 229 1.68 -3.95 -34.83
N GLY A 230 1.46 -5.18 -34.35
CA GLY A 230 1.95 -6.41 -34.95
C GLY A 230 3.48 -6.62 -34.81
N ARG A 231 4.13 -5.92 -33.87
CA ARG A 231 5.57 -6.04 -33.59
C ARG A 231 5.87 -7.15 -32.58
N GLU A 232 7.04 -7.80 -32.74
CA GLU A 232 7.56 -8.72 -31.72
C GLU A 232 8.34 -7.97 -30.63
N ILE A 233 8.20 -8.40 -29.38
CA ILE A 233 8.97 -7.87 -28.26
C ILE A 233 10.15 -8.78 -27.96
N SER A 234 11.35 -8.21 -27.93
CA SER A 234 12.56 -8.88 -27.50
C SER A 234 12.56 -9.12 -25.99
N LYS A 235 12.81 -10.36 -25.56
CA LYS A 235 12.97 -10.70 -24.13
C LYS A 235 14.23 -10.03 -23.59
N GLN A 236 14.09 -9.24 -22.53
CA GLN A 236 15.26 -8.74 -21.80
C GLN A 236 15.98 -9.91 -21.11
N PRO A 237 17.31 -9.99 -21.19
CA PRO A 237 18.07 -11.03 -20.51
C PRO A 237 17.95 -10.88 -18.98
N PRO A 238 17.89 -12.00 -18.23
CA PRO A 238 17.84 -11.96 -16.77
C PRO A 238 19.11 -11.31 -16.19
N ARG A 239 18.94 -10.44 -15.18
CA ARG A 239 20.06 -9.88 -14.44
C ARG A 239 20.78 -10.98 -13.65
N LYS A 240 22.11 -11.01 -13.73
CA LYS A 240 22.94 -11.85 -12.85
C LYS A 240 22.81 -11.36 -11.42
N GLN A 241 22.48 -12.26 -10.52
CA GLN A 241 22.53 -12.01 -9.07
C GLN A 241 23.97 -12.26 -8.60
N ASP A 242 24.60 -11.28 -7.99
CA ASP A 242 25.87 -11.46 -7.31
C ASP A 242 25.61 -12.12 -5.95
N ASN A 243 26.16 -13.32 -5.75
CA ASN A 243 26.13 -14.01 -4.46
C ASN A 243 27.15 -13.38 -3.52
N ILE A 244 26.69 -12.81 -2.41
CA ILE A 244 27.57 -12.31 -1.35
C ILE A 244 28.03 -13.49 -0.51
N ILE A 245 29.32 -13.79 -0.54
CA ILE A 245 29.94 -14.94 0.17
C ILE A 245 30.42 -14.56 1.57
N ASP A 246 30.83 -13.31 1.79
CA ASP A 246 31.31 -12.78 3.07
C ASP A 246 30.77 -11.36 3.32
N LEU A 247 30.07 -11.19 4.47
CA LEU A 247 29.49 -9.91 4.87
C LEU A 247 30.56 -8.83 5.08
N LYS A 248 31.69 -9.17 5.73
CA LYS A 248 32.77 -8.22 6.02
C LYS A 248 33.45 -7.74 4.74
N GLU A 249 33.67 -8.63 3.78
CA GLU A 249 34.24 -8.29 2.47
C GLU A 249 33.22 -7.47 1.62
N ALA A 250 31.93 -7.80 1.67
CA ALA A 250 30.88 -7.05 0.99
C ALA A 250 30.75 -5.62 1.53
N LEU A 251 30.82 -5.44 2.85
CA LEU A 251 30.80 -4.12 3.50
C LEU A 251 32.04 -3.30 3.11
N ARG A 252 33.25 -3.89 3.13
CA ARG A 252 34.46 -3.20 2.69
C ARG A 252 34.45 -2.78 1.24
N ARG A 253 33.96 -3.63 0.32
CA ARG A 253 33.78 -3.25 -1.10
C ARG A 253 32.79 -2.08 -1.23
N SER A 254 31.65 -2.14 -0.56
CA SER A 254 30.65 -1.06 -0.62
C SER A 254 31.16 0.27 -0.03
N ALA A 255 32.10 0.23 0.91
CA ALA A 255 32.73 1.42 1.47
C ALA A 255 33.81 1.99 0.51
N GLY A 256 34.51 1.13 -0.25
CA GLY A 256 35.59 1.51 -1.17
C GLY A 256 35.12 2.00 -2.54
N ASP A 257 33.99 1.51 -3.06
CA ASP A 257 33.47 1.91 -4.38
C ASP A 257 33.03 3.39 -4.49
N GLY A 258 33.05 4.13 -3.37
CA GLY A 258 32.82 5.58 -3.36
C GLY A 258 34.02 6.46 -3.78
N GLU A 259 35.24 5.91 -3.83
CA GLU A 259 36.45 6.70 -4.16
C GLU A 259 36.87 6.62 -5.64
N SER A 260 36.43 5.62 -6.41
CA SER A 260 36.87 5.47 -7.82
C SER A 260 36.04 6.22 -8.87
N GLY A 261 35.04 7.01 -8.46
CA GLY A 261 34.15 7.74 -9.38
C GLY A 261 34.60 9.15 -9.79
N LYS A 262 35.77 9.65 -9.33
CA LYS A 262 36.28 10.99 -9.67
C LYS A 262 37.74 10.95 -10.13
N SER A 263 38.04 10.38 -11.27
CA SER A 263 39.29 10.71 -11.99
C SER A 263 39.32 9.99 -13.34
N THR A 264 38.76 10.59 -14.37
CA THR A 264 39.29 10.57 -15.75
C THR A 264 38.43 11.49 -16.62
N ALA A 265 38.60 12.80 -16.42
CA ALA A 265 38.28 13.78 -17.46
C ALA A 265 39.47 14.73 -17.53
N GLY A 266 40.36 14.50 -18.49
CA GLY A 266 41.33 15.50 -18.84
C GLY A 266 42.73 14.99 -19.11
N ALA A 267 43.02 14.63 -20.39
CA ALA A 267 44.28 14.77 -21.10
C ALA A 267 44.15 13.90 -22.37
N GLY A 268 44.28 14.38 -23.57
CA GLY A 268 45.03 15.40 -24.20
C GLY A 268 44.97 15.10 -25.68
N ARG A 269 44.33 15.97 -26.41
CA ARG A 269 44.41 16.06 -27.88
C ARG A 269 45.80 16.56 -28.24
N LYS A 270 46.65 15.73 -28.79
CA LYS A 270 47.82 16.19 -29.55
C LYS A 270 47.68 15.78 -31.01
N SER A 271 47.61 16.80 -31.81
CA SER A 271 47.74 16.81 -33.28
C SER A 271 49.09 16.29 -33.73
N SER A 272 49.13 15.50 -34.78
CA SER A 272 50.30 15.50 -35.67
C SER A 272 49.83 15.48 -37.13
N ARG A 273 50.04 16.63 -37.77
CA ARG A 273 50.19 16.78 -39.22
C ARG A 273 51.46 16.12 -39.69
N LYS A 274 51.43 15.41 -40.82
CA LYS A 274 52.43 15.36 -41.92
C LYS A 274 51.73 14.62 -43.06
N ALA A 275 51.47 15.27 -44.17
CA ALA A 275 52.28 15.67 -45.30
C ALA A 275 52.94 14.46 -45.99
N SER A 276 52.38 14.03 -47.06
CA SER A 276 52.84 13.96 -48.45
C SER A 276 51.74 13.38 -49.30
#